data_36277c5edcab656745f2db232d72d707
#
_entry.id   36277c5edcab656745f2db232d72d707
#
_cell.length_a   1.000
_cell.length_b   1.000
_cell.length_c   1.000
_cell.angle_alpha   90.00
_cell.angle_beta   90.00
_cell.angle_gamma   90.00
#
_symmetry.space_group_name_H-M   'P 1'
#
loop_
_entity.id
_entity.type
_entity.pdbx_description
1 polymer ?
#
loop_
_entity_poly.entity_id
_entity_poly.type
_entity_poly.pdbx_seq_one_letter_code
_entity_poly.pdbx_strand_id
1 'polypeptide(L)'
;MCIRDREETEPEEQPEEAPEEISRYAALNVTEDDIDMLAALAWHEARGEPFDGQVAVVLTALNRCLSPEFPDTVEEVVFQKYGDVWQFSPAPYLWTAEPTQTQYDAVYTALHDTDYILPAEAVFFSTKAYNDNIVAVIGNHIFCSIEEVTQ
;
A
#
# COMPACT_ATOMS: atom_id res chain seq x y z
N MET A 1 9.01 37.52 -33.27
CA MET A 1 8.73 37.32 -32.77
C MET A 1 8.57 36.80 -32.17
N CYS A 2 8.70 36.91 -32.24
CA CYS A 2 8.55 36.52 -31.51
C CYS A 2 8.49 35.94 -31.01
N ILE A 3 8.58 35.78 -31.12
CA ILE A 3 8.47 35.25 -30.55
C ILE A 3 8.44 34.63 -30.05
N ARG A 4 8.53 34.50 -30.11
CA ARG A 4 8.49 33.92 -29.55
C ARG A 4 8.47 33.38 -28.98
N ASP A 5 8.54 33.59 -29.22
CA ASP A 5 8.56 33.00 -28.62
C ASP A 5 8.54 32.32 -28.11
N ARG A 6 8.46 32.27 -28.11
CA ARG A 6 8.36 31.73 -27.61
C ARG A 6 8.35 30.98 -27.07
N GLU A 7 8.47 30.90 -27.19
CA GLU A 7 8.47 30.37 -26.70
C GLU A 7 8.49 29.59 -26.15
N GLU A 8 8.59 29.65 -26.26
CA GLU A 8 8.64 29.06 -25.80
C GLU A 8 8.70 28.17 -25.21
N THR A 9 8.87 28.30 -25.42
CA THR A 9 8.96 27.57 -24.83
C THR A 9 9.00 26.73 -24.25
N GLU A 10 9.10 26.54 -24.20
CA GLU A 10 9.19 25.86 -23.66
C GLU A 10 9.30 24.96 -23.17
N PRO A 11 9.36 24.96 -23.17
CA PRO A 11 9.47 24.06 -22.83
C PRO A 11 9.75 23.15 -22.51
N GLU A 12 9.95 23.15 -22.45
CA GLU A 12 10.17 22.50 -22.14
C GLU A 12 10.56 21.63 -21.73
N GLU A 13 10.79 21.72 -21.48
CA GLU A 13 11.05 20.97 -21.19
C GLU A 13 11.22 20.00 -20.72
N GLN A 14 10.90 19.65 -20.53
CA GLN A 14 10.94 18.68 -20.25
C GLN A 14 11.13 17.66 -20.71
N PRO A 15 11.15 17.49 -20.73
CA PRO A 15 11.23 16.56 -21.09
C PRO A 15 11.63 15.57 -21.42
N GLU A 16 12.01 15.68 -21.89
CA GLU A 16 12.38 14.70 -22.27
C GLU A 16 12.93 13.77 -21.53
N GLU A 17 12.91 13.63 -20.94
CA GLU A 17 13.33 12.59 -20.11
C GLU A 17 12.51 11.38 -20.25
N ALA A 18 12.92 10.26 -19.62
CA ALA A 18 12.15 9.03 -19.63
C ALA A 18 10.79 9.28 -19.01
N PRO A 19 9.74 8.61 -19.46
CA PRO A 19 8.46 8.73 -18.80
C PRO A 19 8.56 8.29 -17.35
N GLU A 20 7.84 8.96 -16.49
CA GLU A 20 7.73 8.58 -15.11
C GLU A 20 7.08 7.22 -15.00
N GLU A 21 7.59 6.38 -14.13
CA GLU A 21 6.95 5.11 -13.87
C GLU A 21 5.63 5.34 -13.16
N ILE A 22 4.64 4.53 -13.49
CA ILE A 22 3.33 4.61 -12.87
C ILE A 22 3.24 3.48 -11.88
N SER A 23 2.85 3.81 -10.64
CA SER A 23 2.70 2.83 -9.59
C SER A 23 1.69 1.75 -9.99
N ARG A 24 1.97 0.51 -9.58
CA ARG A 24 1.06 -0.61 -9.84
C ARG A 24 -0.30 -0.42 -9.21
N TYR A 25 -0.41 0.51 -8.25
CA TYR A 25 -1.65 0.76 -7.53
C TYR A 25 -2.47 1.89 -8.12
N ALA A 26 -1.99 2.54 -9.19
CA ALA A 26 -2.67 3.69 -9.77
C ALA A 26 -4.08 3.35 -10.23
N ALA A 27 -4.29 2.13 -10.73
CA ALA A 27 -5.59 1.74 -11.24
C ALA A 27 -6.63 1.51 -10.15
N LEU A 28 -6.22 1.47 -8.88
CA LEU A 28 -7.17 1.28 -7.79
C LEU A 28 -8.03 2.50 -7.53
N ASN A 29 -7.63 3.67 -8.02
CA ASN A 29 -8.40 4.91 -7.85
C ASN A 29 -8.70 5.18 -6.38
N VAL A 30 -7.65 5.16 -5.56
CA VAL A 30 -7.76 5.33 -4.11
C VAL A 30 -8.25 6.74 -3.81
N THR A 31 -9.29 6.84 -2.98
CA THR A 31 -9.89 8.11 -2.60
C THR A 31 -9.27 8.63 -1.31
N GLU A 32 -9.63 9.87 -0.94
CA GLU A 32 -9.17 10.40 0.33
C GLU A 32 -9.70 9.60 1.51
N ASP A 33 -10.93 9.11 1.42
CA ASP A 33 -11.46 8.24 2.47
C ASP A 33 -10.66 6.96 2.58
N ASP A 34 -10.24 6.41 1.46
CA ASP A 34 -9.39 5.22 1.44
C ASP A 34 -8.04 5.50 2.10
N ILE A 35 -7.47 6.68 1.84
CA ILE A 35 -6.20 7.07 2.45
C ILE A 35 -6.36 7.15 3.97
N ASP A 36 -7.46 7.72 4.45
CA ASP A 36 -7.72 7.77 5.89
C ASP A 36 -7.84 6.38 6.48
N MET A 37 -8.52 5.47 5.78
CA MET A 37 -8.65 4.09 6.25
C MET A 37 -7.28 3.40 6.33
N LEU A 38 -6.45 3.59 5.30
CA LEU A 38 -5.14 2.97 5.28
C LEU A 38 -4.22 3.57 6.35
N ALA A 39 -4.31 4.88 6.58
CA ALA A 39 -3.53 5.50 7.64
C ALA A 39 -3.96 4.99 9.00
N ALA A 40 -5.26 4.83 9.23
CA ALA A 40 -5.78 4.28 10.47
C ALA A 40 -5.32 2.83 10.65
N LEU A 41 -5.35 2.04 9.59
CA LEU A 41 -4.89 0.66 9.65
C LEU A 41 -3.41 0.61 10.01
N ALA A 42 -2.59 1.42 9.35
CA ALA A 42 -1.16 1.47 9.63
C ALA A 42 -0.89 1.87 11.08
N TRP A 43 -1.68 2.80 11.61
CA TRP A 43 -1.53 3.22 12.99
C TRP A 43 -1.79 2.05 13.95
N HIS A 44 -2.88 1.32 13.73
CA HIS A 44 -3.20 0.19 14.60
C HIS A 44 -2.17 -0.92 14.49
N GLU A 45 -1.75 -1.23 13.26
CA GLU A 45 -0.95 -2.43 13.00
C GLU A 45 0.54 -2.19 13.17
N ALA A 46 1.01 -0.96 12.97
CA ALA A 46 2.44 -0.78 12.79
C ALA A 46 3.00 0.55 13.32
N ARG A 47 2.28 1.29 14.17
CA ARG A 47 2.79 2.59 14.59
C ARG A 47 4.10 2.48 15.37
N GLY A 48 4.38 1.34 15.96
CA GLY A 48 5.64 1.09 16.65
C GLY A 48 6.73 0.52 15.79
N GLU A 49 6.45 0.29 14.50
CA GLU A 49 7.40 -0.30 13.57
C GLU A 49 8.22 0.78 12.88
N PRO A 50 9.38 0.41 12.31
CA PRO A 50 10.10 1.34 11.45
C PRO A 50 9.22 1.81 10.31
N PHE A 51 9.58 2.93 9.68
CA PHE A 51 8.77 3.50 8.60
C PHE A 51 8.52 2.48 7.49
N ASP A 52 9.56 1.73 7.09
CA ASP A 52 9.39 0.71 6.06
C ASP A 52 8.36 -0.35 6.46
N GLY A 53 8.28 -0.66 7.76
CA GLY A 53 7.27 -1.59 8.24
C GLY A 53 5.87 -1.05 8.12
N GLN A 54 5.70 0.25 8.33
CA GLN A 54 4.40 0.88 8.15
C GLN A 54 4.00 0.92 6.69
N VAL A 55 4.95 1.23 5.80
CA VAL A 55 4.71 1.17 4.36
C VAL A 55 4.31 -0.25 3.95
N ALA A 56 5.00 -1.25 4.49
CA ALA A 56 4.75 -2.64 4.14
C ALA A 56 3.35 -3.09 4.53
N VAL A 57 2.83 -2.64 5.67
CA VAL A 57 1.46 -2.97 6.08
C VAL A 57 0.47 -2.39 5.07
N VAL A 58 0.67 -1.15 4.65
CA VAL A 58 -0.21 -0.52 3.66
C VAL A 58 -0.10 -1.27 2.32
N LEU A 59 1.11 -1.62 1.91
CA LEU A 59 1.31 -2.38 0.67
C LEU A 59 0.57 -3.71 0.72
N THR A 60 0.55 -4.38 1.87
CA THR A 60 -0.17 -5.64 2.00
C THR A 60 -1.66 -5.45 1.70
N ALA A 61 -2.27 -4.40 2.27
CA ALA A 61 -3.68 -4.12 1.99
C ALA A 61 -3.90 -3.80 0.50
N LEU A 62 -3.02 -3.01 -0.09
CA LEU A 62 -3.14 -2.67 -1.51
C LEU A 62 -2.92 -3.89 -2.41
N ASN A 63 -1.99 -4.76 -2.03
CA ASN A 63 -1.75 -6.00 -2.78
C ASN A 63 -2.99 -6.88 -2.77
N ARG A 64 -3.71 -6.93 -1.64
CA ARG A 64 -4.97 -7.67 -1.60
C ARG A 64 -5.96 -7.13 -2.61
N CYS A 65 -6.05 -5.80 -2.73
CA CYS A 65 -6.96 -5.19 -3.70
C CYS A 65 -6.67 -5.60 -5.13
N LEU A 66 -5.41 -5.92 -5.44
CA LEU A 66 -5.02 -6.34 -6.78
C LEU A 66 -5.11 -7.86 -6.97
N SER A 67 -5.28 -8.61 -5.89
CA SER A 67 -5.29 -10.06 -5.96
C SER A 67 -6.70 -10.56 -6.26
N PRO A 68 -6.86 -11.54 -7.17
CA PRO A 68 -8.18 -12.10 -7.42
C PRO A 68 -8.75 -12.89 -6.25
N GLU A 69 -7.93 -13.16 -5.23
CA GLU A 69 -8.36 -13.92 -4.05
C GLU A 69 -9.02 -13.05 -2.99
N PHE A 70 -9.01 -11.73 -3.17
CA PHE A 70 -9.52 -10.77 -2.19
C PHE A 70 -10.46 -9.79 -2.85
N PRO A 71 -11.22 -9.02 -2.06
CA PRO A 71 -12.02 -7.93 -2.64
C PRO A 71 -11.11 -6.92 -3.33
N ASP A 72 -11.68 -6.12 -4.22
CA ASP A 72 -10.88 -5.22 -5.05
C ASP A 72 -10.98 -3.74 -4.65
N THR A 73 -11.57 -3.43 -3.51
CA THR A 73 -11.58 -2.06 -2.99
C THR A 73 -10.92 -2.02 -1.63
N VAL A 74 -10.39 -0.84 -1.29
CA VAL A 74 -9.74 -0.65 0.00
C VAL A 74 -10.71 -0.93 1.14
N GLU A 75 -11.91 -0.37 1.05
CA GLU A 75 -12.89 -0.54 2.12
C GLU A 75 -13.23 -2.01 2.33
N GLU A 76 -13.46 -2.73 1.25
CA GLU A 76 -13.83 -4.14 1.37
C GLU A 76 -12.69 -4.98 1.89
N VAL A 77 -11.45 -4.63 1.54
CA VAL A 77 -10.28 -5.34 2.04
C VAL A 77 -10.10 -5.07 3.54
N VAL A 78 -10.18 -3.80 3.94
CA VAL A 78 -9.95 -3.42 5.34
C VAL A 78 -10.99 -4.07 6.26
N PHE A 79 -12.24 -4.13 5.81
CA PHE A 79 -13.34 -4.65 6.63
C PHE A 79 -13.74 -6.07 6.27
N GLN A 80 -12.87 -6.82 5.61
CA GLN A 80 -13.17 -8.19 5.22
C GLN A 80 -13.23 -9.11 6.42
N LYS A 81 -14.17 -10.05 6.36
CA LYS A 81 -14.30 -11.11 7.36
C LYS A 81 -14.31 -12.46 6.66
N TYR A 82 -13.79 -13.46 7.34
CA TYR A 82 -14.08 -14.84 7.03
C TYR A 82 -14.94 -15.39 8.15
N GLY A 83 -16.21 -15.67 7.85
CA GLY A 83 -17.15 -16.02 8.90
C GLY A 83 -17.24 -14.86 9.89
N ASP A 84 -16.90 -15.11 11.15
CA ASP A 84 -16.94 -14.09 12.18
C ASP A 84 -15.58 -13.47 12.46
N VAL A 85 -14.55 -13.81 11.66
CA VAL A 85 -13.19 -13.37 11.96
C VAL A 85 -12.80 -12.23 11.02
N TRP A 86 -12.43 -11.08 11.62
CA TRP A 86 -11.91 -9.95 10.85
C TRP A 86 -10.53 -10.29 10.33
N GLN A 87 -10.29 -10.00 9.05
CA GLN A 87 -8.97 -10.23 8.46
C GLN A 87 -7.94 -9.26 9.01
N PHE A 88 -8.35 -8.03 9.28
CA PHE A 88 -7.54 -7.09 10.03
C PHE A 88 -8.19 -6.90 11.39
N SER A 89 -7.52 -7.35 12.44
CA SER A 89 -8.14 -7.38 13.76
C SER A 89 -8.61 -6.01 14.25
N PRO A 90 -7.99 -4.87 13.88
CA PRO A 90 -8.52 -3.59 14.35
C PRO A 90 -9.74 -3.09 13.59
N ALA A 91 -10.22 -3.80 12.57
CA ALA A 91 -11.32 -3.30 11.74
C ALA A 91 -12.53 -2.83 12.55
N PRO A 92 -13.01 -3.58 13.57
CA PRO A 92 -14.21 -3.12 14.29
C PRO A 92 -14.02 -1.85 15.10
N TYR A 93 -12.78 -1.44 15.34
CA TYR A 93 -12.50 -0.19 16.05
C TYR A 93 -11.51 0.68 15.30
N LEU A 94 -11.52 0.56 13.98
CA LEU A 94 -10.54 1.22 13.12
C LEU A 94 -10.44 2.71 13.40
N TRP A 95 -11.58 3.37 13.59
CA TRP A 95 -11.64 4.83 13.68
C TRP A 95 -11.26 5.37 15.06
N THR A 96 -10.87 4.50 16.00
CA THR A 96 -10.23 4.98 17.22
C THR A 96 -8.78 5.38 17.00
N ALA A 97 -8.20 5.06 15.84
CA ALA A 97 -6.84 5.42 15.51
C ALA A 97 -6.66 6.93 15.48
N GLU A 98 -5.44 7.38 15.82
CA GLU A 98 -5.08 8.80 15.74
C GLU A 98 -3.82 8.89 14.88
N PRO A 99 -3.94 8.64 13.57
CA PRO A 99 -2.75 8.63 12.71
C PRO A 99 -2.06 9.98 12.71
N THR A 100 -0.73 9.92 12.65
CA THR A 100 0.10 11.11 12.54
C THR A 100 0.55 11.25 11.09
N GLN A 101 1.32 12.32 10.84
CA GLN A 101 1.89 12.52 9.50
C GLN A 101 2.68 11.30 9.04
N THR A 102 3.32 10.59 9.98
CA THR A 102 4.10 9.40 9.62
C THR A 102 3.24 8.35 8.91
N GLN A 103 2.04 8.07 9.42
CA GLN A 103 1.18 7.08 8.77
C GLN A 103 0.68 7.57 7.42
N TYR A 104 0.35 8.85 7.30
CA TYR A 104 -0.04 9.39 6.01
C TYR A 104 1.11 9.35 5.01
N ASP A 105 2.33 9.64 5.45
CA ASP A 105 3.51 9.53 4.60
C ASP A 105 3.71 8.07 4.15
N ALA A 106 3.45 7.12 5.04
CA ALA A 106 3.56 5.71 4.69
C ALA A 106 2.54 5.34 3.61
N VAL A 107 1.32 5.85 3.71
CA VAL A 107 0.30 5.60 2.70
C VAL A 107 0.72 6.20 1.35
N TYR A 108 1.20 7.45 1.35
CA TYR A 108 1.65 8.06 0.11
C TYR A 108 2.81 7.31 -0.50
N THR A 109 3.77 6.88 0.31
CA THR A 109 4.90 6.11 -0.19
C THR A 109 4.41 4.80 -0.81
N ALA A 110 3.50 4.10 -0.13
CA ALA A 110 2.98 2.84 -0.64
C ALA A 110 2.25 3.04 -1.97
N LEU A 111 1.50 4.13 -2.10
CA LEU A 111 0.69 4.34 -3.31
C LEU A 111 1.52 4.78 -4.51
N HIS A 112 2.60 5.51 -4.29
CA HIS A 112 3.25 6.22 -5.40
C HIS A 112 4.66 5.76 -5.69
N ASP A 113 5.35 5.19 -4.70
CA ASP A 113 6.72 4.75 -4.89
C ASP A 113 6.74 3.53 -5.79
N THR A 114 7.66 3.50 -6.75
CA THR A 114 7.79 2.35 -7.64
C THR A 114 8.99 1.47 -7.27
N ASP A 115 9.65 1.81 -6.19
CA ASP A 115 10.78 1.04 -5.65
C ASP A 115 10.23 0.17 -4.53
N TYR A 116 9.45 -0.84 -4.90
CA TYR A 116 8.62 -1.58 -3.96
C TYR A 116 9.47 -2.36 -2.96
N ILE A 117 9.17 -2.17 -1.67
CA ILE A 117 9.85 -2.92 -0.61
C ILE A 117 9.19 -4.27 -0.36
N LEU A 118 8.00 -4.50 -0.97
CA LEU A 118 7.33 -5.79 -0.92
C LEU A 118 6.97 -6.23 -2.33
N PRO A 119 7.08 -7.53 -2.63
CA PRO A 119 6.53 -8.03 -3.89
C PRO A 119 5.01 -7.97 -3.87
N ALA A 120 4.42 -7.96 -5.06
CA ALA A 120 2.97 -7.83 -5.19
C ALA A 120 2.21 -9.01 -4.57
N GLU A 121 2.87 -10.15 -4.44
CA GLU A 121 2.23 -11.35 -3.87
C GLU A 121 2.22 -11.36 -2.34
N ALA A 122 2.79 -10.34 -1.67
CA ALA A 122 2.76 -10.27 -0.22
C ALA A 122 1.38 -9.80 0.22
N VAL A 123 0.56 -10.72 0.72
CA VAL A 123 -0.84 -10.44 1.07
C VAL A 123 -1.17 -10.79 2.52
N PHE A 124 -0.21 -11.34 3.29
CA PHE A 124 -0.39 -11.62 4.71
C PHE A 124 0.79 -11.07 5.48
N PHE A 125 0.54 -10.63 6.72
CA PHE A 125 1.62 -10.31 7.64
C PHE A 125 1.22 -10.69 9.05
N SER A 126 2.22 -10.97 9.88
CA SER A 126 2.00 -11.34 11.27
C SER A 126 3.35 -11.32 11.98
N THR A 127 3.33 -11.35 13.31
CA THR A 127 4.56 -11.49 14.07
C THR A 127 5.12 -12.91 13.99
N LYS A 128 4.31 -13.86 13.51
CA LYS A 128 4.77 -15.20 13.18
C LYS A 128 4.45 -15.44 11.72
N ALA A 129 5.17 -16.38 11.11
CA ALA A 129 4.89 -16.70 9.72
C ALA A 129 3.47 -17.26 9.60
N TYR A 130 2.68 -16.70 8.69
CA TYR A 130 1.33 -17.18 8.43
C TYR A 130 1.35 -18.55 7.75
N ASN A 131 2.33 -18.74 6.87
CA ASN A 131 2.54 -20.00 6.15
C ASN A 131 4.02 -20.08 5.80
N ASP A 132 4.37 -21.08 5.00
CA ASP A 132 5.78 -21.30 4.63
C ASP A 132 6.23 -20.43 3.47
N ASN A 133 5.35 -19.63 2.88
CA ASN A 133 5.67 -18.81 1.72
C ASN A 133 6.08 -17.40 2.15
N ILE A 134 7.15 -17.32 2.91
CA ILE A 134 7.67 -16.05 3.44
C ILE A 134 8.33 -15.30 2.29
N VAL A 135 7.94 -14.05 2.08
CA VAL A 135 8.48 -13.22 1.01
C VAL A 135 9.27 -12.02 1.53
N ALA A 136 9.11 -11.66 2.81
CA ALA A 136 9.89 -10.58 3.39
C ALA A 136 9.75 -10.61 4.91
N VAL A 137 10.76 -10.04 5.59
CA VAL A 137 10.70 -9.78 7.02
C VAL A 137 11.10 -8.31 7.19
N ILE A 138 10.22 -7.51 7.75
CA ILE A 138 10.47 -6.08 7.94
C ILE A 138 10.04 -5.72 9.36
N GLY A 139 10.98 -5.21 10.16
CA GLY A 139 10.69 -4.94 11.56
C GLY A 139 10.28 -6.21 12.27
N ASN A 140 9.17 -6.18 12.97
CA ASN A 140 8.66 -7.34 13.70
C ASN A 140 7.66 -8.17 12.90
N HIS A 141 7.44 -7.83 11.64
CA HIS A 141 6.43 -8.51 10.83
C HIS A 141 7.07 -9.42 9.80
N ILE A 142 6.46 -10.57 9.59
CA ILE A 142 6.82 -11.53 8.56
C ILE A 142 5.70 -11.52 7.52
N PHE A 143 6.09 -11.29 6.27
CA PHE A 143 5.13 -11.11 5.17
C PHE A 143 5.13 -12.35 4.30
N CYS A 144 3.95 -12.83 3.95
CA CYS A 144 3.77 -14.08 3.22
C CYS A 144 2.87 -13.89 2.01
N SER A 145 3.06 -14.75 1.02
CA SER A 145 2.14 -14.86 -0.11
C SER A 145 1.10 -15.92 0.19
N ILE A 146 0.15 -16.10 -0.74
CA ILE A 146 -0.82 -17.18 -0.66
C ILE A 146 -0.07 -18.49 -0.84
N GLU A 147 -0.37 -19.41 0.02
CA GLU A 147 0.22 -20.71 -0.10
C GLU A 147 -0.26 -21.38 -1.34
N GLU A 148 0.56 -21.92 -2.15
CA GLU A 148 0.24 -22.59 -3.23
C GLU A 148 0.98 -22.82 -4.07
N VAL A 149 1.15 -22.81 -4.39
CA VAL A 149 1.50 -22.85 -5.15
C VAL A 149 2.35 -23.40 -5.83
N THR A 150 2.53 -23.72 -6.22
CA THR A 150 3.16 -24.00 -6.78
C THR A 150 3.53 -24.45 -7.49
N GLN A 151 3.74 -24.64 -7.88
CA GLN A 151 4.11 -24.94 -8.58
C GLN A 151 4.36 -25.40 -9.08
#